data_fccf5eb6fdcf821e501b8fa5866f18b0
#
_entry.id   fccf5eb6fdcf821e501b8fa5866f18b0
#
_cell.length_a   1.000
_cell.length_b   1.000
_cell.length_c   1.000
_cell.angle_alpha   90.00
_cell.angle_beta   90.00
_cell.angle_gamma   90.00
#
_symmetry.space_group_name_H-M   'P 1'
#
loop_
_entity.id
_entity.type
_entity.pdbx_description
1 polymer ?
#
loop_
_entity_poly.entity_id
_entity_poly.type
_entity_poly.pdbx_seq_one_letter_code
_entity_poly.pdbx_strand_id
1 'polypeptide(L)'
;MTKNEAPEVIIRRVAQVMIDELKLEDVTPESFDADVDLIDEIGIDSMDLATVALVLQDEYAIHIDEDDYPKLTTIRLIAEYVGQRLK
;
A
#
# COMPACT_ATOMS: atom_id res chain seq x y z
N MET A 1 -3.41 -2.94 23.75
CA MET A 1 -3.30 -2.47 22.51
C MET A 1 -3.65 -3.44 21.46
N THR A 2 -4.34 -3.03 20.50
CA THR A 2 -4.83 -3.95 19.54
C THR A 2 -3.83 -4.14 18.44
N LYS A 3 -3.88 -5.26 17.78
CA LYS A 3 -3.06 -5.52 16.65
C LYS A 3 -3.70 -5.04 15.37
N ASN A 4 -5.00 -4.81 15.42
CA ASN A 4 -5.73 -4.37 14.25
C ASN A 4 -5.76 -2.86 14.24
N GLU A 5 -5.22 -2.28 13.18
CA GLU A 5 -5.26 -0.85 13.03
C GLU A 5 -6.49 -0.46 12.24
N ALA A 6 -6.97 0.75 12.49
CA ALA A 6 -8.10 1.26 11.73
C ALA A 6 -7.74 1.30 10.26
N PRO A 7 -8.68 1.05 9.36
CA PRO A 7 -8.37 1.07 7.92
C PRO A 7 -7.74 2.37 7.47
N GLU A 8 -8.16 3.50 8.04
CA GLU A 8 -7.59 4.78 7.65
C GLU A 8 -6.11 4.88 8.00
N VAL A 9 -5.72 4.27 9.13
CA VAL A 9 -4.32 4.29 9.54
C VAL A 9 -3.48 3.48 8.55
N ILE A 10 -3.98 2.31 8.16
CA ILE A 10 -3.26 1.47 7.22
C ILE A 10 -3.19 2.14 5.85
N ILE A 11 -4.28 2.74 5.41
CA ILE A 11 -4.31 3.45 4.14
C ILE A 11 -3.26 4.54 4.12
N ARG A 12 -3.20 5.33 5.19
CA ARG A 12 -2.23 6.42 5.27
C ARG A 12 -0.81 5.89 5.28
N ARG A 13 -0.59 4.78 5.99
CA ARG A 13 0.75 4.20 6.04
C ARG A 13 1.17 3.65 4.69
N VAL A 14 0.27 2.99 3.98
CA VAL A 14 0.57 2.49 2.64
C VAL A 14 0.91 3.67 1.72
N ALA A 15 0.13 4.74 1.82
CA ALA A 15 0.40 5.93 1.01
C ALA A 15 1.78 6.50 1.32
N GLN A 16 2.15 6.56 2.60
CA GLN A 16 3.45 7.09 2.99
C GLN A 16 4.58 6.22 2.45
N VAL A 17 4.44 4.90 2.55
CA VAL A 17 5.45 3.99 2.01
C VAL A 17 5.60 4.20 0.52
N MET A 18 4.48 4.31 -0.18
CA MET A 18 4.50 4.48 -1.63
C MET A 18 5.19 5.79 -2.01
N ILE A 19 4.86 6.87 -1.32
CA ILE A 19 5.48 8.16 -1.58
C ILE A 19 6.99 8.09 -1.36
N ASP A 20 7.40 7.49 -0.25
CA ASP A 20 8.81 7.42 0.10
C ASP A 20 9.60 6.53 -0.84
N GLU A 21 9.07 5.35 -1.14
CA GLU A 21 9.82 4.38 -1.94
C GLU A 21 9.87 4.74 -3.40
N LEU A 22 8.81 5.35 -3.90
CA LEU A 22 8.73 5.69 -5.33
C LEU A 22 9.07 7.15 -5.58
N LYS A 23 9.41 7.90 -4.52
CA LYS A 23 9.82 9.30 -4.63
C LYS A 23 8.75 10.15 -5.31
N LEU A 24 7.52 9.94 -4.93
CA LEU A 24 6.42 10.70 -5.49
C LEU A 24 6.46 12.13 -4.95
N GLU A 25 6.16 13.08 -5.82
CA GLU A 25 6.17 14.50 -5.47
C GLU A 25 4.76 15.05 -5.55
N ASP A 26 4.55 16.16 -4.88
CA ASP A 26 3.29 16.89 -4.94
C ASP A 26 2.12 16.13 -4.35
N VAL A 27 2.38 15.08 -3.58
CA VAL A 27 1.34 14.36 -2.86
C VAL A 27 1.77 14.12 -1.43
N THR A 28 0.79 14.07 -0.54
CA THR A 28 1.01 13.70 0.86
C THR A 28 0.12 12.51 1.16
N PRO A 29 0.37 11.78 2.26
CA PRO A 29 -0.52 10.68 2.60
C PRO A 29 -1.98 11.11 2.75
N GLU A 30 -2.21 12.34 3.19
CA GLU A 30 -3.56 12.84 3.35
C GLU A 30 -4.22 13.19 2.03
N SER A 31 -3.44 13.65 1.06
CA SER A 31 -3.99 14.08 -0.22
C SER A 31 -4.03 12.94 -1.25
N PHE A 32 -3.39 11.82 -0.94
CA PHE A 32 -3.33 10.69 -1.87
C PHE A 32 -4.69 10.01 -1.89
N ASP A 33 -5.32 9.99 -3.04
CA ASP A 33 -6.63 9.34 -3.17
C ASP A 33 -6.45 7.83 -3.06
N ALA A 34 -7.09 7.23 -2.07
CA ALA A 34 -6.93 5.80 -1.81
C ALA A 34 -7.57 4.93 -2.90
N ASP A 35 -8.42 5.53 -3.72
CA ASP A 35 -9.14 4.80 -4.76
C ASP A 35 -8.58 5.04 -6.16
N VAL A 36 -7.50 5.82 -6.26
CA VAL A 36 -6.90 6.07 -7.57
C VAL A 36 -6.22 4.80 -8.08
N ASP A 37 -6.34 4.56 -9.37
CA ASP A 37 -5.67 3.42 -9.98
C ASP A 37 -4.17 3.71 -10.06
N LEU A 38 -3.39 2.91 -9.36
CA LEU A 38 -1.96 3.17 -9.23
C LEU A 38 -1.24 2.95 -10.55
N ILE A 39 -1.71 2.02 -11.35
CA ILE A 39 -1.07 1.73 -12.62
C ILE A 39 -1.43 2.77 -13.67
N ASP A 40 -2.72 3.05 -13.81
CA ASP A 40 -3.19 3.96 -14.85
C ASP A 40 -2.95 5.43 -14.52
N GLU A 41 -3.14 5.80 -13.25
CA GLU A 41 -3.10 7.21 -12.86
C GLU A 41 -1.73 7.63 -12.36
N ILE A 42 -1.07 6.78 -11.57
CA ILE A 42 0.23 7.10 -11.00
C ILE A 42 1.35 6.60 -11.89
N GLY A 43 1.10 5.51 -12.63
CA GLY A 43 2.08 5.00 -13.56
C GLY A 43 3.07 4.03 -12.95
N ILE A 44 2.71 3.37 -11.86
CA ILE A 44 3.60 2.37 -11.27
C ILE A 44 3.50 1.08 -12.07
N ASP A 45 4.53 0.27 -11.97
CA ASP A 45 4.53 -1.06 -12.58
C ASP A 45 4.69 -2.12 -11.49
N SER A 46 4.79 -3.38 -11.92
CA SER A 46 4.85 -4.47 -10.95
C SER A 46 6.13 -4.43 -10.12
N MET A 47 7.21 -3.88 -10.65
CA MET A 47 8.44 -3.76 -9.86
C MET A 47 8.28 -2.72 -8.76
N ASP A 48 7.61 -1.62 -9.08
CA ASP A 48 7.33 -0.61 -8.06
C ASP A 48 6.43 -1.21 -6.97
N LEU A 49 5.43 -1.95 -7.39
CA LEU A 49 4.53 -2.58 -6.43
C LEU A 49 5.29 -3.59 -5.56
N ALA A 50 6.21 -4.34 -6.16
CA ALA A 50 7.01 -5.29 -5.40
C ALA A 50 7.85 -4.57 -4.34
N THR A 51 8.42 -3.42 -4.68
CA THR A 51 9.20 -2.65 -3.73
C THR A 51 8.34 -2.25 -2.54
N VAL A 52 7.15 -1.73 -2.81
CA VAL A 52 6.23 -1.32 -1.75
C VAL A 52 5.81 -2.53 -0.93
N ALA A 53 5.52 -3.65 -1.60
CA ALA A 53 5.09 -4.85 -0.90
C ALA A 53 6.16 -5.35 0.05
N LEU A 54 7.42 -5.30 -0.36
CA LEU A 54 8.51 -5.76 0.52
C LEU A 54 8.61 -4.91 1.77
N VAL A 55 8.44 -3.59 1.64
CA VAL A 55 8.47 -2.71 2.80
C VAL A 55 7.32 -3.02 3.73
N LEU A 56 6.13 -3.22 3.17
CA LEU A 56 4.96 -3.51 3.99
C LEU A 56 5.07 -4.87 4.69
N GLN A 57 5.63 -5.86 4.00
CA GLN A 57 5.86 -7.17 4.63
C GLN A 57 6.76 -7.04 5.83
N ASP A 58 7.80 -6.24 5.70
CA ASP A 58 8.74 -6.06 6.79
C ASP A 58 8.11 -5.27 7.93
N GLU A 59 7.39 -4.22 7.59
CA GLU A 59 6.81 -3.34 8.59
C GLU A 59 5.72 -4.02 9.40
N TYR A 60 4.86 -4.79 8.74
CA TYR A 60 3.71 -5.42 9.39
C TYR A 60 3.95 -6.87 9.73
N ALA A 61 5.12 -7.42 9.38
CA ALA A 61 5.46 -8.82 9.64
C ALA A 61 4.41 -9.75 9.02
N ILE A 62 4.05 -9.47 7.78
CA ILE A 62 3.08 -10.28 7.04
C ILE A 62 3.71 -10.75 5.74
N HIS A 63 3.03 -11.63 5.06
CA HIS A 63 3.45 -12.10 3.74
C HIS A 63 2.48 -11.57 2.70
N ILE A 64 3.01 -10.97 1.65
CA ILE A 64 2.21 -10.53 0.51
C ILE A 64 2.61 -11.37 -0.67
N ASP A 65 1.67 -12.17 -1.16
CA ASP A 65 1.93 -13.12 -2.22
C ASP A 65 2.02 -12.39 -3.56
N GLU A 66 3.05 -12.72 -4.33
CA GLU A 66 3.24 -12.15 -5.66
C GLU A 66 2.03 -12.36 -6.55
N ASP A 67 1.37 -13.53 -6.39
CA ASP A 67 0.20 -13.85 -7.20
C ASP A 67 -0.95 -12.89 -6.94
N ASP A 68 -0.94 -12.20 -5.82
CA ASP A 68 -2.00 -11.25 -5.48
C ASP A 68 -1.72 -9.84 -5.97
N TYR A 69 -0.52 -9.58 -6.49
CA TYR A 69 -0.17 -8.25 -6.94
C TYR A 69 -1.17 -7.67 -7.95
N PRO A 70 -1.67 -8.44 -8.91
CA PRO A 70 -2.64 -7.87 -9.87
C PRO A 70 -3.93 -7.36 -9.23
N LYS A 71 -4.22 -7.80 -8.01
CA LYS A 71 -5.41 -7.34 -7.29
C LYS A 71 -5.16 -6.06 -6.52
N LEU A 72 -3.91 -5.64 -6.38
CA LEU A 72 -3.55 -4.52 -5.52
C LEU A 72 -3.41 -3.26 -6.36
N THR A 73 -4.49 -2.83 -6.97
CA THR A 73 -4.46 -1.73 -7.91
C THR A 73 -4.72 -0.37 -7.29
N THR A 74 -5.16 -0.34 -6.03
CA THR A 74 -5.36 0.91 -5.32
C THR A 74 -4.79 0.80 -3.92
N ILE A 75 -4.55 1.95 -3.30
CA ILE A 75 -4.06 1.96 -1.91
C ILE A 75 -5.08 1.30 -0.99
N ARG A 76 -6.38 1.55 -1.23
CA ARG A 76 -7.41 0.95 -0.39
C ARG A 76 -7.35 -0.57 -0.45
N LEU A 77 -7.18 -1.13 -1.65
CA LEU A 77 -7.08 -2.58 -1.79
C LEU A 77 -5.84 -3.13 -1.09
N ILE A 78 -4.73 -2.42 -1.19
CA ILE A 78 -3.52 -2.83 -0.49
C ILE A 78 -3.75 -2.82 1.01
N ALA A 79 -4.39 -1.76 1.51
CA ALA A 79 -4.63 -1.64 2.94
C ALA A 79 -5.56 -2.73 3.44
N GLU A 80 -6.57 -3.08 2.67
CA GLU A 80 -7.48 -4.16 3.05
C GLU A 80 -6.74 -5.49 3.10
N TYR A 81 -5.88 -5.73 2.14
CA TYR A 81 -5.07 -6.95 2.10
C TYR A 81 -4.21 -7.03 3.37
N VAL A 82 -3.52 -5.94 3.68
CA VAL A 82 -2.69 -5.88 4.88
C VAL A 82 -3.54 -6.11 6.13
N GLY A 83 -4.68 -5.44 6.20
CA GLY A 83 -5.54 -5.56 7.36
C GLY A 83 -6.01 -6.99 7.60
N GLN A 84 -6.30 -7.71 6.54
CA GLN A 84 -6.74 -9.09 6.67
C GLN A 84 -5.65 -9.98 7.23
N ARG A 85 -4.41 -9.64 6.95
CA ARG A 85 -3.29 -10.47 7.42
C ARG A 85 -2.81 -10.11 8.81
N LEU A 86 -3.30 -9.01 9.35
CA LEU A 86 -2.89 -8.59 10.69
C LEU A 86 -3.61 -9.35 11.81
N LYS A 87 -4.59 -10.13 11.48
CA LYS A 87 -5.40 -10.83 12.49
C LYS A 87 -4.64 -11.87 13.28
#